data_8026d33995ad69b7cd464aba007bb504
#
_entry.id   8026d33995ad69b7cd464aba007bb504
#
_cell.length_a   1.000
_cell.length_b   1.000
_cell.length_c   1.000
_cell.angle_alpha   90.00
_cell.angle_beta   90.00
_cell.angle_gamma   90.00
#
_symmetry.space_group_name_H-M   'P 1'
#
loop_
_entity.id
_entity.type
_entity.pdbx_description
1 polymer ?
#
loop_
_entity_poly.entity_id
_entity_poly.type
_entity_poly.pdbx_seq_one_letter_code
_entity_poly.pdbx_strand_id
1 'polypeptide(L)'
;MIGLDTSHVPAFTDILNNPQNKAHVPGAKVVGAFKGGSADIASSRDRVDGFTRTLVEKFNVKLYDTIEELVKNVDAVFIESVDGRPHLAQAKPVIAARKPLFIDKPVAGTLKDALEIFRLAKEAKVPLWSSSSLRYGKAVQAVRGGSIGKVTYAEATSPASLEEHHPDLYWYGVHGCESLFTVMGT
;
A
#
# COMPACT_ATOMS: atom_id res chain seq x y z
N MET A 1 2.39 -2.18 -10.44
CA MET A 1 2.51 -2.58 -9.02
C MET A 1 3.94 -2.97 -8.70
N ILE A 2 4.39 -2.75 -7.47
CA ILE A 2 5.70 -3.14 -6.96
C ILE A 2 5.49 -3.95 -5.68
N GLY A 3 6.12 -5.14 -5.57
CA GLY A 3 5.95 -6.06 -4.45
C GLY A 3 4.67 -6.90 -4.58
N LEU A 4 4.82 -8.15 -5.01
CA LEU A 4 3.69 -9.02 -5.33
C LEU A 4 3.47 -10.09 -4.25
N ASP A 5 3.60 -9.72 -2.97
CA ASP A 5 3.65 -10.66 -1.84
C ASP A 5 2.51 -10.51 -0.81
N THR A 6 1.54 -9.63 -1.08
CA THR A 6 0.34 -9.44 -0.27
C THR A 6 -0.94 -9.81 -1.03
N SER A 7 -1.98 -10.21 -0.31
CA SER A 7 -3.32 -10.47 -0.87
C SER A 7 -3.97 -9.22 -1.50
N HIS A 8 -3.49 -8.02 -1.19
CA HIS A 8 -3.97 -6.78 -1.80
C HIS A 8 -3.65 -6.74 -3.30
N VAL A 9 -2.55 -7.33 -3.73
CA VAL A 9 -2.12 -7.37 -5.13
C VAL A 9 -3.17 -7.98 -6.07
N PRO A 10 -3.61 -9.23 -5.90
CA PRO A 10 -4.68 -9.77 -6.73
C PRO A 10 -6.04 -9.09 -6.47
N ALA A 11 -6.31 -8.63 -5.23
CA ALA A 11 -7.58 -7.97 -4.90
C ALA A 11 -7.72 -6.62 -5.64
N PHE A 12 -6.73 -5.75 -5.57
CA PHE A 12 -6.76 -4.46 -6.28
C PHE A 12 -6.71 -4.66 -7.79
N THR A 13 -5.94 -5.64 -8.26
CA THR A 13 -5.93 -5.97 -9.70
C THR A 13 -7.31 -6.40 -10.17
N ASP A 14 -8.02 -7.25 -9.43
CA ASP A 14 -9.37 -7.69 -9.80
C ASP A 14 -10.37 -6.53 -9.79
N ILE A 15 -10.29 -5.63 -8.80
CA ILE A 15 -11.14 -4.43 -8.72
C ILE A 15 -10.91 -3.49 -9.91
N LEU A 16 -9.67 -3.32 -10.35
CA LEU A 16 -9.31 -2.38 -11.43
C LEU A 16 -9.44 -3.00 -12.83
N ASN A 17 -9.13 -4.29 -12.98
CA ASN A 17 -9.02 -4.94 -14.29
C ASN A 17 -10.25 -5.75 -14.69
N ASN A 18 -11.15 -6.10 -13.74
CA ASN A 18 -12.29 -6.97 -13.99
C ASN A 18 -13.62 -6.21 -13.92
N PRO A 19 -14.23 -5.86 -15.08
CA PRO A 19 -15.51 -5.14 -15.11
C PRO A 19 -16.68 -5.92 -14.49
N GLN A 20 -16.55 -7.25 -14.28
CA GLN A 20 -17.56 -8.07 -13.63
C GLN A 20 -17.44 -8.08 -12.11
N ASN A 21 -16.38 -7.51 -11.55
CA ASN A 21 -16.24 -7.37 -10.10
C ASN A 21 -17.27 -6.34 -9.59
N LYS A 22 -18.05 -6.72 -8.57
CA LYS A 22 -19.08 -5.83 -7.97
C LYS A 22 -18.50 -4.52 -7.41
N ALA A 23 -17.22 -4.53 -7.06
CA ALA A 23 -16.49 -3.35 -6.57
C ALA A 23 -15.61 -2.71 -7.66
N HIS A 24 -15.86 -3.01 -8.94
CA HIS A 24 -15.06 -2.49 -10.05
C HIS A 24 -14.97 -0.97 -10.03
N VAL A 25 -13.75 -0.46 -10.15
CA VAL A 25 -13.44 0.98 -10.25
C VAL A 25 -12.91 1.25 -11.67
N PRO A 26 -13.70 1.91 -12.52
CA PRO A 26 -13.28 2.22 -13.89
C PRO A 26 -12.25 3.36 -13.93
N GLY A 27 -11.54 3.47 -15.05
CA GLY A 27 -10.60 4.57 -15.32
C GLY A 27 -9.14 4.26 -14.97
N ALA A 28 -8.87 3.10 -14.35
CA ALA A 28 -7.51 2.63 -14.11
C ALA A 28 -7.39 1.14 -14.42
N LYS A 29 -6.17 0.69 -14.72
CA LYS A 29 -5.86 -0.71 -14.97
C LYS A 29 -4.43 -1.03 -14.53
N VAL A 30 -4.25 -2.16 -13.87
CA VAL A 30 -2.92 -2.72 -13.59
C VAL A 30 -2.40 -3.38 -14.87
N VAL A 31 -1.33 -2.84 -15.42
CA VAL A 31 -0.76 -3.28 -16.71
C VAL A 31 0.67 -3.81 -16.57
N GLY A 32 1.35 -3.45 -15.49
CA GLY A 32 2.73 -3.82 -15.27
C GLY A 32 3.06 -4.02 -13.80
N ALA A 33 4.05 -4.87 -13.54
CA ALA A 33 4.49 -5.15 -12.17
C ALA A 33 5.98 -5.48 -12.07
N PHE A 34 6.54 -5.19 -10.88
CA PHE A 34 7.85 -5.66 -10.42
C PHE A 34 7.62 -6.60 -9.23
N LYS A 35 8.21 -7.80 -9.28
CA LYS A 35 7.91 -8.87 -8.33
C LYS A 35 8.21 -8.53 -6.88
N GLY A 36 9.43 -8.08 -6.58
CA GLY A 36 9.87 -7.81 -5.21
C GLY A 36 9.85 -9.06 -4.32
N GLY A 37 9.55 -8.85 -3.05
CA GLY A 37 9.49 -9.88 -2.01
C GLY A 37 10.65 -9.80 -1.02
N SER A 38 10.40 -10.26 0.22
CA SER A 38 11.39 -10.34 1.32
C SER A 38 11.59 -11.80 1.72
N ALA A 39 12.78 -12.34 1.49
CA ALA A 39 13.06 -13.76 1.66
C ALA A 39 13.07 -14.21 3.14
N ASP A 40 13.34 -13.29 4.05
CA ASP A 40 13.35 -13.52 5.50
C ASP A 40 11.95 -13.45 6.15
N ILE A 41 10.95 -12.91 5.44
CA ILE A 41 9.56 -12.88 5.91
C ILE A 41 8.78 -14.03 5.28
N ALA A 42 8.37 -15.02 6.08
CA ALA A 42 7.67 -16.20 5.61
C ALA A 42 6.41 -15.87 4.79
N SER A 43 5.60 -14.92 5.27
CA SER A 43 4.39 -14.48 4.57
C SER A 43 4.63 -13.79 3.23
N SER A 44 5.82 -13.24 2.99
CA SER A 44 6.26 -12.73 1.70
C SER A 44 6.76 -13.86 0.81
N ARG A 45 7.82 -14.54 1.27
CA ARG A 45 8.50 -15.62 0.55
C ARG A 45 7.54 -16.69 0.01
N ASP A 46 6.61 -17.14 0.85
CA ASP A 46 5.74 -18.28 0.53
C ASP A 46 4.56 -17.90 -0.39
N ARG A 47 4.29 -16.61 -0.60
CA ARG A 47 3.15 -16.13 -1.38
C ARG A 47 3.50 -15.40 -2.67
N VAL A 48 4.68 -14.79 -2.75
CA VAL A 48 5.07 -13.91 -3.87
C VAL A 48 4.96 -14.60 -5.23
N ASP A 49 5.35 -15.86 -5.34
CA ASP A 49 5.27 -16.61 -6.61
C ASP A 49 3.83 -16.89 -7.04
N GLY A 50 2.96 -17.24 -6.09
CA GLY A 50 1.55 -17.51 -6.34
C GLY A 50 0.79 -16.26 -6.82
N PHE A 51 1.00 -15.13 -6.16
CA PHE A 51 0.39 -13.87 -6.57
C PHE A 51 0.96 -13.34 -7.89
N THR A 52 2.27 -13.48 -8.11
CA THR A 52 2.89 -13.15 -9.40
C THR A 52 2.26 -13.94 -10.54
N ARG A 53 2.12 -15.26 -10.38
CA ARG A 53 1.46 -16.12 -11.36
C ARG A 53 0.02 -15.67 -11.62
N THR A 54 -0.73 -15.35 -10.58
CA THR A 54 -2.12 -14.85 -10.71
C THR A 54 -2.18 -13.57 -11.55
N LEU A 55 -1.28 -12.62 -11.35
CA LEU A 55 -1.25 -11.39 -12.14
C LEU A 55 -0.95 -11.66 -13.62
N VAL A 56 0.01 -12.51 -13.88
CA VAL A 56 0.43 -12.84 -15.27
C VAL A 56 -0.64 -13.65 -15.98
N GLU A 57 -1.08 -14.76 -15.40
CA GLU A 57 -1.94 -15.71 -16.08
C GLU A 57 -3.42 -15.27 -16.14
N LYS A 58 -3.93 -14.69 -15.04
CA LYS A 58 -5.34 -14.29 -14.97
C LYS A 58 -5.58 -12.88 -15.52
N PHE A 59 -4.65 -11.94 -15.28
CA PHE A 59 -4.87 -10.53 -15.59
C PHE A 59 -3.99 -10.01 -16.72
N ASN A 60 -3.11 -10.86 -17.30
CA ASN A 60 -2.17 -10.50 -18.36
C ASN A 60 -1.29 -9.29 -18.04
N VAL A 61 -0.85 -9.17 -16.77
CA VAL A 61 0.03 -8.11 -16.29
C VAL A 61 1.45 -8.43 -16.71
N LYS A 62 2.14 -7.45 -17.34
CA LYS A 62 3.53 -7.60 -17.76
C LYS A 62 4.47 -7.47 -16.57
N LEU A 63 5.41 -8.41 -16.41
CA LEU A 63 6.50 -8.28 -15.43
C LEU A 63 7.67 -7.50 -16.04
N TYR A 64 8.33 -6.73 -15.18
CA TYR A 64 9.55 -5.99 -15.46
C TYR A 64 10.64 -6.42 -14.49
N ASP A 65 11.88 -6.46 -14.96
CA ASP A 65 13.04 -6.88 -14.18
C ASP A 65 13.53 -5.80 -13.21
N THR A 66 13.20 -4.54 -13.51
CA THR A 66 13.56 -3.38 -12.68
C THR A 66 12.38 -2.42 -12.50
N ILE A 67 12.43 -1.65 -11.40
CA ILE A 67 11.44 -0.59 -11.16
C ILE A 67 11.62 0.54 -12.18
N GLU A 68 12.85 0.82 -12.58
CA GLU A 68 13.19 1.83 -13.60
C GLU A 68 12.57 1.54 -14.96
N GLU A 69 12.46 0.26 -15.32
CA GLU A 69 11.75 -0.14 -16.55
C GLU A 69 10.23 -0.04 -16.38
N LEU A 70 9.72 -0.49 -15.24
CA LEU A 70 8.29 -0.41 -14.93
C LEU A 70 7.77 1.03 -15.03
N VAL A 71 8.43 1.99 -14.38
CA VAL A 71 7.95 3.38 -14.33
C VAL A 71 7.91 4.10 -15.67
N LYS A 72 8.68 3.62 -16.68
CA LYS A 72 8.62 4.14 -18.05
C LYS A 72 7.35 3.74 -18.79
N ASN A 73 6.66 2.71 -18.33
CA ASN A 73 5.54 2.07 -19.03
C ASN A 73 4.19 2.20 -18.29
N VAL A 74 4.12 3.01 -17.23
CA VAL A 74 2.92 3.21 -16.42
C VAL A 74 2.72 4.68 -16.07
N ASP A 75 1.49 5.07 -15.74
CA ASP A 75 1.13 6.45 -15.39
C ASP A 75 1.18 6.71 -13.89
N ALA A 76 0.93 5.70 -13.07
CA ALA A 76 0.95 5.74 -11.61
C ALA A 76 1.44 4.39 -11.06
N VAL A 77 1.85 4.37 -9.79
CA VAL A 77 2.42 3.18 -9.16
C VAL A 77 1.76 2.88 -7.81
N PHE A 78 1.49 1.61 -7.55
CA PHE A 78 1.22 1.06 -6.23
C PHE A 78 2.45 0.29 -5.74
N ILE A 79 2.96 0.62 -4.54
CA ILE A 79 3.90 -0.22 -3.79
C ILE A 79 3.07 -1.03 -2.80
N GLU A 80 3.09 -2.36 -2.99
CA GLU A 80 2.27 -3.33 -2.27
C GLU A 80 3.13 -4.34 -1.48
N SER A 81 4.45 -4.17 -1.42
CA SER A 81 5.30 -5.04 -0.60
C SER A 81 4.75 -5.12 0.82
N VAL A 82 4.54 -6.35 1.34
CA VAL A 82 4.05 -6.53 2.72
C VAL A 82 5.04 -6.02 3.75
N ASP A 83 6.32 -6.03 3.40
CA ASP A 83 7.44 -5.54 4.18
C ASP A 83 7.66 -4.04 3.94
N GLY A 84 7.56 -3.23 4.99
CA GLY A 84 7.81 -1.79 4.90
C GLY A 84 9.27 -1.39 4.75
N ARG A 85 10.23 -2.29 5.05
CA ARG A 85 11.67 -1.99 5.02
C ARG A 85 12.18 -1.60 3.62
N PRO A 86 11.80 -2.25 2.51
CA PRO A 86 12.23 -1.87 1.16
C PRO A 86 11.50 -0.66 0.57
N HIS A 87 10.42 -0.13 1.18
CA HIS A 87 9.56 0.89 0.58
C HIS A 87 10.30 2.16 0.18
N LEU A 88 11.25 2.66 0.99
CA LEU A 88 12.05 3.83 0.63
C LEU A 88 12.88 3.58 -0.64
N ALA A 89 13.52 2.41 -0.74
CA ALA A 89 14.31 2.04 -1.92
C ALA A 89 13.42 1.90 -3.16
N GLN A 90 12.23 1.32 -3.01
CA GLN A 90 11.26 1.15 -4.09
C GLN A 90 10.61 2.47 -4.52
N ALA A 91 10.35 3.39 -3.58
CA ALA A 91 9.73 4.69 -3.86
C ALA A 91 10.66 5.66 -4.60
N LYS A 92 11.96 5.62 -4.34
CA LYS A 92 12.94 6.53 -4.95
C LYS A 92 12.88 6.58 -6.49
N PRO A 93 12.97 5.46 -7.24
CA PRO A 93 12.87 5.49 -8.70
C PRO A 93 11.49 5.96 -9.19
N VAL A 94 10.41 5.65 -8.47
CA VAL A 94 9.06 6.11 -8.81
C VAL A 94 8.95 7.62 -8.69
N ILE A 95 9.43 8.18 -7.57
CA ILE A 95 9.44 9.63 -7.31
C ILE A 95 10.35 10.34 -8.31
N ALA A 96 11.52 9.79 -8.62
CA ALA A 96 12.45 10.34 -9.63
C ALA A 96 11.81 10.38 -11.02
N ALA A 97 10.98 9.38 -11.37
CA ALA A 97 10.19 9.33 -12.60
C ALA A 97 8.94 10.23 -12.56
N ARG A 98 8.68 10.94 -11.44
CA ARG A 98 7.53 11.82 -11.21
C ARG A 98 6.18 11.11 -11.39
N LYS A 99 6.08 9.83 -11.02
CA LYS A 99 4.82 9.09 -11.10
C LYS A 99 4.04 9.21 -9.79
N PRO A 100 2.73 9.50 -9.84
CA PRO A 100 1.85 9.40 -8.67
C PRO A 100 2.01 8.05 -7.98
N LEU A 101 2.06 8.06 -6.64
CA LEU A 101 2.45 6.90 -5.86
C LEU A 101 1.48 6.64 -4.71
N PHE A 102 0.93 5.46 -4.66
CA PHE A 102 0.30 4.88 -3.47
C PHE A 102 1.26 3.88 -2.84
N ILE A 103 1.42 3.94 -1.52
CA ILE A 103 2.16 2.94 -0.75
C ILE A 103 1.20 2.27 0.22
N ASP A 104 1.04 0.94 0.10
CA ASP A 104 0.25 0.18 1.06
C ASP A 104 0.89 0.25 2.46
N LYS A 105 0.11 -0.04 3.45
CA LYS A 105 0.57 -0.07 4.85
C LYS A 105 1.54 -1.24 5.10
N PRO A 106 2.54 -1.05 5.96
CA PRO A 106 2.99 0.22 6.51
C PRO A 106 3.73 1.06 5.47
N VAL A 107 3.65 2.39 5.57
CA VAL A 107 4.32 3.28 4.60
C VAL A 107 5.84 3.07 4.56
N ALA A 108 6.44 2.63 5.65
CA ALA A 108 7.84 2.21 5.76
C ALA A 108 8.05 1.36 7.02
N GLY A 109 9.22 0.75 7.15
CA GLY A 109 9.63 0.00 8.35
C GLY A 109 10.15 0.88 9.49
N THR A 110 10.41 2.17 9.25
CA THR A 110 10.88 3.15 10.26
C THR A 110 10.27 4.52 10.04
N LEU A 111 10.16 5.31 11.12
CA LEU A 111 9.72 6.71 11.01
C LEU A 111 10.66 7.54 10.13
N LYS A 112 11.97 7.30 10.22
CA LYS A 112 12.98 7.98 9.40
C LYS A 112 12.70 7.78 7.91
N ASP A 113 12.47 6.55 7.49
CA ASP A 113 12.22 6.23 6.09
C ASP A 113 10.85 6.76 5.62
N ALA A 114 9.84 6.70 6.48
CA ALA A 114 8.53 7.29 6.20
C ALA A 114 8.64 8.79 5.95
N LEU A 115 9.31 9.53 6.84
CA LEU A 115 9.53 10.97 6.68
C LEU A 115 10.33 11.29 5.41
N GLU A 116 11.34 10.49 5.09
CA GLU A 116 12.16 10.67 3.88
C GLU A 116 11.35 10.43 2.60
N ILE A 117 10.48 9.42 2.57
CA ILE A 117 9.56 9.17 1.43
C ILE A 117 8.68 10.41 1.18
N PHE A 118 8.03 10.94 2.23
CA PHE A 118 7.18 12.12 2.09
C PHE A 118 7.97 13.38 1.72
N ARG A 119 9.19 13.54 2.27
CA ARG A 119 10.08 14.67 1.91
C ARG A 119 10.43 14.64 0.43
N LEU A 120 10.88 13.49 -0.09
CA LEU A 120 11.26 13.31 -1.50
C LEU A 120 10.06 13.55 -2.43
N ALA A 121 8.89 13.00 -2.10
CA ALA A 121 7.69 13.19 -2.90
C ALA A 121 7.26 14.67 -2.95
N LYS A 122 7.32 15.37 -1.80
CA LYS A 122 7.01 16.80 -1.71
C LYS A 122 7.97 17.65 -2.56
N GLU A 123 9.27 17.41 -2.48
CA GLU A 123 10.28 18.14 -3.28
C GLU A 123 10.10 17.90 -4.77
N ALA A 124 9.82 16.65 -5.17
CA ALA A 124 9.56 16.31 -6.56
C ALA A 124 8.16 16.73 -7.05
N LYS A 125 7.29 17.23 -6.15
CA LYS A 125 5.86 17.53 -6.41
C LYS A 125 5.10 16.32 -6.94
N VAL A 126 5.39 15.15 -6.41
CA VAL A 126 4.72 13.88 -6.74
C VAL A 126 3.58 13.66 -5.77
N PRO A 127 2.34 13.44 -6.24
CA PRO A 127 1.24 13.01 -5.40
C PRO A 127 1.59 11.67 -4.75
N LEU A 128 1.54 11.62 -3.41
CA LEU A 128 1.81 10.42 -2.63
C LEU A 128 0.79 10.30 -1.52
N TRP A 129 0.28 9.10 -1.30
CA TRP A 129 -0.60 8.77 -0.18
C TRP A 129 -0.43 7.32 0.27
N SER A 130 -0.85 7.05 1.50
CA SER A 130 -0.89 5.74 2.12
C SER A 130 -2.07 5.68 3.07
N SER A 131 -2.66 4.52 3.28
CA SER A 131 -3.72 4.34 4.25
C SER A 131 -3.94 2.88 4.62
N SER A 132 -4.49 2.64 5.81
CA SER A 132 -5.19 1.40 6.12
C SER A 132 -6.61 1.45 5.57
N SER A 133 -7.15 0.29 5.16
CA SER A 133 -8.56 0.16 4.78
C SER A 133 -9.54 0.56 5.90
N LEU A 134 -9.12 0.47 7.17
CA LEU A 134 -9.96 0.83 8.33
C LEU A 134 -10.32 2.30 8.36
N ARG A 135 -9.50 3.18 7.75
CA ARG A 135 -9.85 4.60 7.54
C ARG A 135 -11.22 4.75 6.87
N TYR A 136 -11.55 3.87 5.93
CA TYR A 136 -12.75 3.96 5.09
C TYR A 136 -13.94 3.17 5.63
N GLY A 137 -13.84 2.61 6.84
CA GLY A 137 -14.95 1.94 7.51
C GLY A 137 -16.15 2.87 7.67
N LYS A 138 -17.37 2.42 7.32
CA LYS A 138 -18.58 3.24 7.34
C LYS A 138 -18.82 3.96 8.68
N ALA A 139 -18.64 3.25 9.80
CA ALA A 139 -18.80 3.82 11.14
C ALA A 139 -17.75 4.90 11.42
N VAL A 140 -16.47 4.63 11.10
CA VAL A 140 -15.36 5.57 11.27
C VAL A 140 -15.60 6.84 10.46
N GLN A 141 -16.03 6.70 9.20
CA GLN A 141 -16.35 7.85 8.34
C GLN A 141 -17.59 8.63 8.81
N ALA A 142 -18.61 7.95 9.35
CA ALA A 142 -19.78 8.63 9.92
C ALA A 142 -19.39 9.47 11.13
N VAL A 143 -18.57 8.95 12.04
CA VAL A 143 -18.05 9.68 13.20
C VAL A 143 -17.22 10.88 12.74
N ARG A 144 -16.29 10.69 11.79
CA ARG A 144 -15.52 11.78 11.19
C ARG A 144 -16.42 12.86 10.57
N GLY A 145 -17.52 12.45 9.96
CA GLY A 145 -18.54 13.34 9.37
C GLY A 145 -19.45 14.02 10.39
N GLY A 146 -19.23 13.82 11.70
CA GLY A 146 -19.95 14.51 12.77
C GLY A 146 -21.23 13.80 13.25
N SER A 147 -21.44 12.52 12.94
CA SER A 147 -22.65 11.76 13.35
C SER A 147 -22.91 11.72 14.86
N ILE A 148 -21.86 11.90 15.67
CA ILE A 148 -21.94 11.96 17.15
C ILE A 148 -21.50 13.32 17.71
N GLY A 149 -21.35 14.34 16.85
CA GLY A 149 -20.83 15.65 17.25
C GLY A 149 -19.30 15.68 17.38
N LYS A 150 -18.78 16.65 18.13
CA LYS A 150 -17.34 16.82 18.34
C LYS A 150 -16.77 15.68 19.19
N VAL A 151 -15.83 14.93 18.64
CA VAL A 151 -15.11 13.89 19.37
C VAL A 151 -14.07 14.54 20.28
N THR A 152 -14.13 14.27 21.58
CA THR A 152 -13.19 14.79 22.60
C THR A 152 -12.28 13.69 23.16
N TYR A 153 -12.66 12.44 22.97
CA TYR A 153 -11.89 11.27 23.39
C TYR A 153 -12.22 10.10 22.47
N ALA A 154 -11.23 9.29 22.15
CA ALA A 154 -11.42 8.05 21.43
C ALA A 154 -10.40 7.00 21.89
N GLU A 155 -10.82 5.74 21.87
CA GLU A 155 -9.98 4.57 22.10
C GLU A 155 -10.16 3.60 20.94
N ALA A 156 -9.07 3.05 20.45
CA ALA A 156 -9.08 2.05 19.38
C ALA A 156 -8.38 0.78 19.83
N THR A 157 -9.04 -0.36 19.64
CA THR A 157 -8.48 -1.68 19.87
C THR A 157 -8.37 -2.41 18.53
N SER A 158 -7.22 -2.98 18.23
CA SER A 158 -7.00 -3.75 17.02
C SER A 158 -5.97 -4.86 17.25
N PRO A 159 -5.96 -5.93 16.43
CA PRO A 159 -4.83 -6.84 16.40
C PRO A 159 -3.53 -6.09 16.09
N ALA A 160 -2.46 -6.46 16.77
CA ALA A 160 -1.12 -5.88 16.59
C ALA A 160 -0.07 -7.00 16.62
N SER A 161 -0.22 -7.99 15.72
CA SER A 161 0.76 -9.07 15.59
C SER A 161 2.14 -8.48 15.27
N LEU A 162 3.17 -9.06 15.85
CA LEU A 162 4.56 -8.74 15.54
C LEU A 162 5.07 -9.74 14.49
N GLU A 163 5.96 -9.28 13.65
CA GLU A 163 6.73 -10.09 12.70
C GLU A 163 8.20 -10.06 13.12
N GLU A 164 8.81 -11.22 13.30
CA GLU A 164 10.19 -11.36 13.83
C GLU A 164 11.20 -10.51 13.05
N HIS A 165 11.04 -10.42 11.75
CA HIS A 165 11.96 -9.72 10.85
C HIS A 165 11.48 -8.32 10.42
N HIS A 166 10.41 -7.82 11.04
CA HIS A 166 9.89 -6.48 10.73
C HIS A 166 9.86 -5.61 12.00
N PRO A 167 10.24 -4.33 11.90
CA PRO A 167 10.30 -3.47 13.08
C PRO A 167 8.96 -3.30 13.78
N ASP A 168 8.89 -3.71 15.06
CA ASP A 168 7.92 -3.36 16.08
C ASP A 168 6.45 -3.37 15.59
N LEU A 169 5.67 -2.40 16.06
CA LEU A 169 4.25 -2.24 15.74
C LEU A 169 3.98 -1.78 14.29
N TYR A 170 4.99 -1.43 13.52
CA TYR A 170 4.83 -1.05 12.10
C TYR A 170 4.18 -2.13 11.26
N TRP A 171 4.36 -3.41 11.64
CA TRP A 171 3.78 -4.54 10.91
C TRP A 171 2.25 -4.52 10.86
N TYR A 172 1.59 -4.32 12.02
CA TYR A 172 0.13 -4.43 12.10
C TYR A 172 -0.54 -3.34 12.95
N GLY A 173 0.16 -2.69 13.87
CA GLY A 173 -0.38 -1.66 14.75
C GLY A 173 -0.93 -0.42 14.03
N VAL A 174 -0.52 -0.20 12.79
CA VAL A 174 -1.00 0.88 11.91
C VAL A 174 -2.52 0.91 11.79
N HIS A 175 -3.21 -0.23 11.84
CA HIS A 175 -4.66 -0.31 11.66
C HIS A 175 -5.43 0.40 12.79
N GLY A 176 -5.06 0.17 14.04
CA GLY A 176 -5.67 0.85 15.20
C GLY A 176 -5.37 2.35 15.20
N CYS A 177 -4.10 2.72 14.94
CA CYS A 177 -3.69 4.11 14.80
C CYS A 177 -4.48 4.85 13.72
N GLU A 178 -4.63 4.25 12.55
CA GLU A 178 -5.34 4.83 11.41
C GLU A 178 -6.81 5.14 11.74
N SER A 179 -7.50 4.22 12.43
CA SER A 179 -8.88 4.44 12.88
C SER A 179 -8.96 5.59 13.89
N LEU A 180 -8.04 5.63 14.86
CA LEU A 180 -7.99 6.66 15.89
C LEU A 180 -7.76 8.04 15.29
N PHE A 181 -6.72 8.20 14.45
CA PHE A 181 -6.44 9.46 13.77
C PHE A 181 -7.54 9.89 12.80
N THR A 182 -8.28 8.94 12.24
CA THR A 182 -9.40 9.29 11.35
C THR A 182 -10.52 10.00 12.09
N VAL A 183 -10.82 9.61 13.34
CA VAL A 183 -11.91 10.21 14.13
C VAL A 183 -11.47 11.41 14.97
N MET A 184 -10.21 11.44 15.41
CA MET A 184 -9.66 12.53 16.24
C MET A 184 -9.08 13.68 15.41
N GLY A 185 -8.64 13.40 14.16
CA GLY A 185 -7.85 14.32 13.36
C GLY A 185 -6.37 14.29 13.72
N THR A 186 -5.59 15.20 13.13
CA THR A 186 -4.13 15.40 13.33
C THR A 186 -3.85 16.81 13.78
#